data_d1aeee2adf822a2d64c19bc0db1c8edd
#
_entry.id   d1aeee2adf822a2d64c19bc0db1c8edd
#
_cell.length_a   1.000
_cell.length_b   1.000
_cell.length_c   1.000
_cell.angle_alpha   90.00
_cell.angle_beta   90.00
_cell.angle_gamma   90.00
#
_symmetry.space_group_name_H-M   'P 1'
#
loop_
_entity.id
_entity.type
_entity.pdbx_description
1 polymer ?
#
loop_
_entity_poly.entity_id
_entity_poly.type
_entity_poly.pdbx_seq_one_letter_code
_entity_poly.pdbx_strand_id
1 'polypeptide(L)'
;MRNARAWLGRLLVGVGIVLSGAGVPPDAEAGPVAVRYTEGVTHGFLTLRSTAGDLLAEGDLLQVVRPEGVDSRLVFRFKDGSLHDETVVFTQSKVFTMVSYRLVQRGPSFPEELEIAVDREREKGRYKVKSRRAGGEAEIVTGEIELPLDVYNGMFIMMLKNLPKGAAETVHVLAFTPKPTLIQVALTPQGAETVSAGERRVPVTHYVLKPKLGLLRGAAAALFGKTPPDYHGWIVTADLPAFVAIDGPLYTGGPIWRFETTSPRGPERPAARR
;
A
#
# COMPACT_ATOMS: atom_id res chain seq x y z
N MET A 1 -84.01 -6.85 35.00
CA MET A 1 -84.14 -5.65 34.13
C MET A 1 -82.75 -4.97 34.09
N ARG A 2 -82.25 -4.70 32.89
CA ARG A 2 -81.19 -3.80 32.49
C ARG A 2 -79.73 -4.22 32.70
N ASN A 3 -79.21 -4.61 31.55
CA ASN A 3 -77.78 -4.84 31.20
C ASN A 3 -76.87 -3.60 31.35
N ALA A 4 -75.64 -3.78 31.83
CA ALA A 4 -74.57 -2.85 31.59
C ALA A 4 -73.35 -3.62 31.10
N ARG A 5 -73.04 -3.45 29.81
CA ARG A 5 -71.82 -3.99 29.16
C ARG A 5 -70.65 -3.10 29.53
N ALA A 6 -69.61 -3.68 30.13
CA ALA A 6 -68.32 -3.05 30.31
C ALA A 6 -67.46 -3.26 29.07
N TRP A 7 -66.96 -2.18 28.48
CA TRP A 7 -65.98 -2.16 27.41
C TRP A 7 -64.55 -2.26 27.98
N LEU A 8 -63.84 -3.33 27.69
CA LEU A 8 -62.41 -3.43 27.92
C LEU A 8 -61.69 -2.85 26.70
N GLY A 9 -61.09 -1.66 26.87
CA GLY A 9 -60.14 -1.10 25.91
C GLY A 9 -58.79 -1.80 26.03
N ARG A 10 -58.36 -2.47 24.97
CA ARG A 10 -56.99 -3.00 24.82
C ARG A 10 -56.06 -1.87 24.37
N LEU A 11 -55.16 -1.43 25.25
CA LEU A 11 -54.00 -0.60 24.90
C LEU A 11 -52.99 -1.48 24.19
N LEU A 12 -52.81 -1.29 22.87
CA LEU A 12 -51.69 -1.81 22.09
C LEU A 12 -50.53 -0.83 22.26
N VAL A 13 -49.55 -1.21 23.08
CA VAL A 13 -48.25 -0.53 23.15
C VAL A 13 -47.42 -1.01 21.94
N GLY A 14 -47.37 -0.18 20.92
CA GLY A 14 -46.50 -0.39 19.78
C GLY A 14 -45.08 -0.12 20.18
N VAL A 15 -44.24 -1.17 20.34
CA VAL A 15 -42.78 -1.04 20.46
C VAL A 15 -42.24 -0.74 19.07
N GLY A 16 -41.97 0.53 18.80
CA GLY A 16 -41.23 0.97 17.62
C GLY A 16 -39.78 0.53 17.73
N ILE A 17 -39.39 -0.50 17.02
CA ILE A 17 -37.98 -0.85 16.83
C ILE A 17 -37.41 0.19 15.88
N VAL A 18 -36.67 1.17 16.42
CA VAL A 18 -35.80 2.06 15.63
C VAL A 18 -34.63 1.21 15.18
N LEU A 19 -34.68 0.67 13.97
CA LEU A 19 -33.52 0.14 13.26
C LEU A 19 -32.62 1.33 12.93
N SER A 20 -31.65 1.59 13.82
CA SER A 20 -30.49 2.44 13.50
C SER A 20 -29.72 1.73 12.41
N GLY A 21 -30.05 2.01 11.15
CA GLY A 21 -29.24 1.62 10.02
C GLY A 21 -27.85 2.26 10.21
N ALA A 22 -26.86 1.47 10.57
CA ALA A 22 -25.48 1.87 10.41
C ALA A 22 -25.27 2.08 8.90
N GLY A 23 -25.43 3.33 8.46
CA GLY A 23 -25.13 3.71 7.09
C GLY A 23 -23.69 3.32 6.81
N VAL A 24 -23.47 2.54 5.76
CA VAL A 24 -22.16 2.35 5.18
C VAL A 24 -21.63 3.77 4.89
N PRO A 25 -20.46 4.18 5.43
CA PRO A 25 -19.96 5.50 5.13
C PRO A 25 -19.82 5.61 3.61
N PRO A 26 -20.20 6.76 3.02
CA PRO A 26 -20.03 6.97 1.59
C PRO A 26 -18.56 6.70 1.24
N ASP A 27 -18.33 6.00 0.12
CA ASP A 27 -16.98 5.77 -0.41
C ASP A 27 -16.24 7.12 -0.41
N ALA A 28 -15.17 7.22 0.38
CA ALA A 28 -14.36 8.44 0.41
C ALA A 28 -13.85 8.69 -1.01
N GLU A 29 -14.12 9.88 -1.53
CA GLU A 29 -13.57 10.33 -2.80
C GLU A 29 -12.03 10.33 -2.68
N ALA A 30 -11.34 9.94 -3.75
CA ALA A 30 -9.88 9.91 -3.74
C ALA A 30 -9.33 11.33 -3.62
N GLY A 31 -8.35 11.51 -2.73
CA GLY A 31 -7.80 12.83 -2.46
C GLY A 31 -6.37 12.80 -1.92
N PRO A 32 -5.69 13.97 -1.95
CA PRO A 32 -4.31 14.04 -1.50
C PRO A 32 -4.19 13.92 0.02
N VAL A 33 -3.23 13.08 0.46
CA VAL A 33 -2.93 12.85 1.88
C VAL A 33 -2.15 14.02 2.45
N ALA A 34 -2.65 14.59 3.56
CA ALA A 34 -2.00 15.69 4.26
C ALA A 34 -0.70 15.23 4.93
N VAL A 35 0.32 16.10 4.91
CA VAL A 35 1.58 15.88 5.64
C VAL A 35 1.35 16.20 7.11
N ARG A 36 1.31 15.17 7.95
CA ARG A 36 1.25 15.27 9.42
C ARG A 36 2.62 15.06 10.03
N TYR A 37 3.41 14.18 9.43
CA TYR A 37 4.78 13.86 9.82
C TYR A 37 5.66 13.97 8.58
N THR A 38 6.65 14.87 8.64
CA THR A 38 7.61 15.01 7.54
C THR A 38 8.63 13.89 7.60
N GLU A 39 8.96 13.35 6.44
CA GLU A 39 10.03 12.37 6.31
C GLU A 39 11.39 13.05 6.46
N GLY A 40 12.29 12.39 7.16
CA GLY A 40 13.68 12.80 7.35
C GLY A 40 14.66 11.92 6.57
N VAL A 41 15.96 12.09 6.86
CA VAL A 41 16.98 11.16 6.39
C VAL A 41 16.85 9.86 7.20
N THR A 42 16.70 8.74 6.51
CA THR A 42 16.59 7.42 7.15
C THR A 42 17.20 6.32 6.31
N HIS A 43 17.73 5.29 6.97
CA HIS A 43 18.13 4.04 6.35
C HIS A 43 17.56 2.89 7.17
N GLY A 44 16.60 2.19 6.59
CA GLY A 44 15.96 1.02 7.17
C GLY A 44 16.42 -0.26 6.49
N PHE A 45 16.68 -1.30 7.28
CA PHE A 45 16.95 -2.65 6.77
C PHE A 45 15.65 -3.45 6.74
N LEU A 46 15.46 -4.23 5.68
CA LEU A 46 14.25 -4.97 5.43
C LEU A 46 14.56 -6.44 5.11
N THR A 47 13.62 -7.31 5.40
CA THR A 47 13.57 -8.68 4.87
C THR A 47 12.32 -8.86 4.04
N LEU A 48 12.42 -9.62 2.96
CA LEU A 48 11.30 -10.10 2.16
C LEU A 48 11.14 -11.60 2.38
N ARG A 49 9.92 -12.03 2.75
CA ARG A 49 9.60 -13.42 3.04
C ARG A 49 8.41 -13.92 2.23
N SER A 50 8.39 -15.22 1.98
CA SER A 50 7.19 -15.92 1.52
C SER A 50 6.13 -15.99 2.64
N THR A 51 4.89 -16.35 2.28
CA THR A 51 3.82 -16.63 3.26
C THR A 51 4.14 -17.85 4.15
N ALA A 52 5.06 -18.73 3.71
CA ALA A 52 5.57 -19.83 4.51
C ALA A 52 6.70 -19.40 5.48
N GLY A 53 7.15 -18.13 5.41
CA GLY A 53 8.20 -17.59 6.26
C GLY A 53 9.62 -17.69 5.70
N ASP A 54 9.81 -18.26 4.48
CA ASP A 54 11.12 -18.37 3.85
C ASP A 54 11.69 -17.00 3.52
N LEU A 55 12.93 -16.75 3.87
CA LEU A 55 13.66 -15.53 3.49
C LEU A 55 14.00 -15.58 2.00
N LEU A 56 13.38 -14.69 1.22
CA LEU A 56 13.54 -14.56 -0.22
C LEU A 56 14.59 -13.53 -0.59
N ALA A 57 14.58 -12.37 0.07
CA ALA A 57 15.47 -11.26 -0.21
C ALA A 57 15.82 -10.47 1.06
N GLU A 58 16.94 -9.78 0.99
CA GLU A 58 17.29 -8.70 1.91
C GLU A 58 17.07 -7.37 1.21
N GLY A 59 16.71 -6.34 1.97
CA GLY A 59 16.35 -5.05 1.41
C GLY A 59 16.82 -3.86 2.22
N ASP A 60 16.86 -2.73 1.52
CA ASP A 60 17.19 -1.43 2.07
C ASP A 60 16.08 -0.43 1.70
N LEU A 61 15.66 0.37 2.65
CA LEU A 61 14.86 1.58 2.42
C LEU A 61 15.72 2.79 2.81
N LEU A 62 16.15 3.56 1.82
CA LEU A 62 16.91 4.78 2.02
C LEU A 62 16.07 6.00 1.66
N GLN A 63 16.00 6.98 2.57
CA GLN A 63 15.38 8.27 2.31
C GLN A 63 16.41 9.39 2.50
N VAL A 64 16.43 10.33 1.58
CA VAL A 64 17.33 11.50 1.60
C VAL A 64 16.51 12.75 1.32
N VAL A 65 16.54 13.70 2.25
CA VAL A 65 15.90 15.01 2.07
C VAL A 65 16.78 15.91 1.24
N ARG A 66 16.20 16.53 0.21
CA ARG A 66 16.87 17.50 -0.67
C ARG A 66 16.02 18.79 -0.73
N PRO A 67 16.57 19.90 -1.22
CA PRO A 67 15.82 21.15 -1.37
C PRO A 67 14.54 21.00 -2.22
N GLU A 68 14.59 20.15 -3.26
CA GLU A 68 13.50 19.89 -4.20
C GLU A 68 12.50 18.83 -3.74
N GLY A 69 12.78 18.11 -2.65
CA GLY A 69 11.91 17.05 -2.14
C GLY A 69 12.64 15.95 -1.39
N VAL A 70 12.02 14.81 -1.27
CA VAL A 70 12.57 13.61 -0.64
C VAL A 70 12.77 12.53 -1.69
N ASP A 71 13.99 12.02 -1.78
CA ASP A 71 14.29 10.80 -2.54
C ASP A 71 14.08 9.61 -1.61
N SER A 72 13.20 8.68 -1.97
CA SER A 72 13.01 7.41 -1.26
C SER A 72 13.29 6.26 -2.20
N ARG A 73 14.19 5.37 -1.81
CA ARG A 73 14.58 4.19 -2.59
C ARG A 73 14.41 2.93 -1.76
N LEU A 74 13.63 1.98 -2.29
CA LEU A 74 13.44 0.64 -1.77
C LEU A 74 14.13 -0.37 -2.69
N VAL A 75 15.04 -1.17 -2.16
CA VAL A 75 15.75 -2.19 -2.94
C VAL A 75 15.59 -3.54 -2.25
N PHE A 76 15.22 -4.57 -3.00
CA PHE A 76 15.32 -5.98 -2.59
C PHE A 76 16.28 -6.73 -3.50
N ARG A 77 17.27 -7.39 -2.89
CA ARG A 77 18.21 -8.30 -3.54
C ARG A 77 17.85 -9.72 -3.16
N PHE A 78 17.32 -10.46 -4.12
CA PHE A 78 16.85 -11.82 -3.90
C PHE A 78 18.01 -12.81 -3.88
N LYS A 79 17.82 -13.93 -3.16
CA LYS A 79 18.79 -15.03 -3.10
C LYS A 79 19.05 -15.69 -4.45
N ASP A 80 18.07 -15.65 -5.36
CA ASP A 80 18.18 -16.18 -6.73
C ASP A 80 18.84 -15.21 -7.74
N GLY A 81 19.32 -14.06 -7.26
CA GLY A 81 19.91 -13.00 -8.08
C GLY A 81 18.91 -12.00 -8.67
N SER A 82 17.62 -12.17 -8.40
CA SER A 82 16.61 -11.19 -8.81
C SER A 82 16.79 -9.86 -8.08
N LEU A 83 16.33 -8.79 -8.72
CA LEU A 83 16.39 -7.42 -8.20
C LEU A 83 15.02 -6.75 -8.33
N HIS A 84 14.58 -6.13 -7.24
CA HIS A 84 13.55 -5.10 -7.23
C HIS A 84 14.16 -3.80 -6.71
N ASP A 85 14.12 -2.74 -7.50
CA ASP A 85 14.68 -1.43 -7.19
C ASP A 85 13.66 -0.36 -7.53
N GLU A 86 13.05 0.20 -6.51
CA GLU A 86 11.98 1.18 -6.61
C GLU A 86 12.45 2.51 -6.03
N THR A 87 12.34 3.59 -6.81
CA THR A 87 12.70 4.95 -6.35
C THR A 87 11.52 5.88 -6.61
N VAL A 88 11.18 6.67 -5.62
CA VAL A 88 10.20 7.75 -5.74
C VAL A 88 10.80 9.05 -5.22
N VAL A 89 10.61 10.14 -5.98
CA VAL A 89 10.86 11.50 -5.52
C VAL A 89 9.51 12.16 -5.25
N PHE A 90 9.36 12.76 -4.07
CA PHE A 90 8.12 13.41 -3.69
C PHE A 90 8.36 14.70 -2.91
N THR A 91 7.40 15.60 -2.95
CA THR A 91 7.36 16.78 -2.06
C THR A 91 6.46 16.50 -0.86
N GLN A 92 6.76 17.19 0.26
CA GLN A 92 6.05 17.07 1.52
C GLN A 92 5.77 18.46 2.11
N SER A 93 4.97 19.26 1.40
CA SER A 93 4.57 20.60 1.87
C SER A 93 3.32 20.51 2.75
N LYS A 94 2.14 20.81 2.18
CA LYS A 94 0.83 20.63 2.84
C LYS A 94 0.30 19.22 2.63
N VAL A 95 0.52 18.68 1.44
CA VAL A 95 0.19 17.32 1.03
C VAL A 95 1.41 16.67 0.42
N PHE A 96 1.42 15.35 0.43
CA PHE A 96 2.41 14.61 -0.32
C PHE A 96 2.10 14.68 -1.81
N THR A 97 3.13 14.84 -2.63
CA THR A 97 2.97 14.85 -4.09
C THR A 97 4.13 14.10 -4.73
N MET A 98 3.85 13.02 -5.44
CA MET A 98 4.84 12.30 -6.24
C MET A 98 5.33 13.17 -7.39
N VAL A 99 6.64 13.37 -7.47
CA VAL A 99 7.32 14.12 -8.54
C VAL A 99 7.82 13.19 -9.63
N SER A 100 8.45 12.10 -9.25
CA SER A 100 8.89 11.06 -10.19
C SER A 100 8.84 9.68 -9.55
N TYR A 101 8.72 8.67 -10.40
CA TYR A 101 8.72 7.26 -10.02
C TYR A 101 9.58 6.45 -10.96
N ARG A 102 10.38 5.55 -10.42
CA ARG A 102 11.23 4.62 -11.15
C ARG A 102 11.11 3.24 -10.54
N LEU A 103 11.00 2.22 -11.37
CA LEU A 103 11.01 0.82 -10.96
C LEU A 103 11.87 0.00 -11.91
N VAL A 104 12.73 -0.83 -11.35
CA VAL A 104 13.46 -1.88 -12.08
C VAL A 104 13.17 -3.21 -11.40
N GLN A 105 12.63 -4.16 -12.17
CA GLN A 105 12.46 -5.55 -11.76
C GLN A 105 13.12 -6.45 -12.79
N ARG A 106 13.91 -7.43 -12.33
CA ARG A 106 14.58 -8.40 -13.21
C ARG A 106 14.98 -9.65 -12.45
N GLY A 107 15.15 -10.73 -13.18
CA GLY A 107 15.63 -12.01 -12.65
C GLY A 107 14.52 -13.03 -12.44
N PRO A 108 14.86 -14.26 -12.00
CA PRO A 108 13.95 -15.41 -11.96
C PRO A 108 12.69 -15.27 -11.13
N SER A 109 12.71 -14.43 -10.09
CA SER A 109 11.52 -14.17 -9.25
C SER A 109 10.44 -13.34 -9.94
N PHE A 110 10.71 -12.80 -11.14
CA PHE A 110 9.77 -11.97 -11.91
C PHE A 110 9.43 -12.62 -13.25
N PRO A 111 8.16 -12.52 -13.71
CA PRO A 111 7.73 -13.12 -14.98
C PRO A 111 8.33 -12.43 -16.21
N GLU A 112 8.77 -11.19 -16.04
CA GLU A 112 9.41 -10.37 -17.07
C GLU A 112 10.37 -9.36 -16.43
N GLU A 113 11.34 -8.90 -17.20
CA GLU A 113 12.12 -7.75 -16.82
C GLU A 113 11.29 -6.48 -17.09
N LEU A 114 11.27 -5.56 -16.14
CA LEU A 114 10.45 -4.37 -16.19
C LEU A 114 11.27 -3.16 -15.74
N GLU A 115 11.29 -2.12 -16.58
CA GLU A 115 11.83 -0.81 -16.25
C GLU A 115 10.73 0.23 -16.47
N ILE A 116 10.38 0.97 -15.43
CA ILE A 116 9.35 2.00 -15.44
C ILE A 116 9.98 3.34 -15.08
N ALA A 117 9.56 4.37 -15.81
CA ALA A 117 9.85 5.76 -15.51
C ALA A 117 8.56 6.58 -15.65
N VAL A 118 8.25 7.38 -14.64
CA VAL A 118 7.17 8.37 -14.68
C VAL A 118 7.71 9.69 -14.13
N ASP A 119 7.53 10.76 -14.87
CA ASP A 119 7.91 12.12 -14.47
C ASP A 119 6.67 13.01 -14.51
N ARG A 120 6.40 13.71 -13.40
CA ARG A 120 5.29 14.66 -13.31
C ARG A 120 5.61 15.96 -14.02
N GLU A 121 4.70 16.36 -14.89
CA GLU A 121 4.69 17.67 -15.54
C GLU A 121 3.33 18.36 -15.24
N ARG A 122 3.25 19.06 -14.10
CA ARG A 122 2.00 19.63 -13.55
C ARG A 122 0.98 18.52 -13.21
N GLU A 123 -0.17 18.48 -13.90
CA GLU A 123 -1.24 17.49 -13.71
C GLU A 123 -1.10 16.27 -14.63
N LYS A 124 -0.02 16.21 -15.42
CA LYS A 124 0.29 15.08 -16.30
C LYS A 124 1.54 14.36 -15.85
N GLY A 125 1.64 13.09 -16.20
CA GLY A 125 2.82 12.28 -16.10
C GLY A 125 3.29 11.84 -17.47
N ARG A 126 4.56 12.11 -17.80
CA ARG A 126 5.21 11.46 -18.93
C ARG A 126 5.75 10.14 -18.48
N TYR A 127 5.43 9.06 -19.19
CA TYR A 127 5.89 7.73 -18.83
C TYR A 127 6.68 7.04 -19.92
N LYS A 128 7.58 6.15 -19.48
CA LYS A 128 8.26 5.14 -20.29
C LYS A 128 8.20 3.82 -19.55
N VAL A 129 7.69 2.80 -20.20
CA VAL A 129 7.68 1.42 -19.71
C VAL A 129 8.47 0.59 -20.71
N LYS A 130 9.47 -0.14 -20.23
CA LYS A 130 10.21 -1.14 -21.00
C LYS A 130 10.01 -2.48 -20.32
N SER A 131 9.48 -3.45 -21.05
CA SER A 131 9.26 -4.80 -20.58
C SER A 131 9.94 -5.81 -21.51
N ARG A 132 10.41 -6.93 -20.93
CA ARG A 132 11.02 -8.02 -21.70
C ARG A 132 10.73 -9.36 -21.01
N ARG A 133 10.00 -10.23 -21.69
CA ARG A 133 9.81 -11.62 -21.27
C ARG A 133 11.04 -12.46 -21.60
N ALA A 134 11.23 -13.53 -20.85
CA ALA A 134 12.36 -14.44 -21.08
C ALA A 134 12.43 -14.92 -22.54
N GLY A 135 13.58 -14.70 -23.20
CA GLY A 135 13.79 -15.07 -24.61
C GLY A 135 13.08 -14.20 -25.64
N GLY A 136 12.33 -13.15 -25.20
CA GLY A 136 11.63 -12.23 -26.09
C GLY A 136 12.42 -10.93 -26.33
N GLU A 137 11.94 -10.16 -27.31
CA GLU A 137 12.42 -8.81 -27.55
C GLU A 137 11.87 -7.83 -26.50
N ALA A 138 12.58 -6.72 -26.28
CA ALA A 138 12.11 -5.69 -25.40
C ALA A 138 11.01 -4.86 -26.06
N GLU A 139 9.87 -4.74 -25.39
CA GLU A 139 8.80 -3.82 -25.77
C GLU A 139 8.99 -2.50 -25.03
N ILE A 140 8.85 -1.37 -25.72
CA ILE A 140 8.94 -0.03 -25.14
C ILE A 140 7.65 0.72 -25.43
N VAL A 141 6.98 1.17 -24.38
CA VAL A 141 5.77 1.99 -24.47
C VAL A 141 6.05 3.33 -23.80
N THR A 142 5.76 4.42 -24.50
CA THR A 142 5.89 5.79 -23.99
C THR A 142 4.60 6.55 -24.20
N GLY A 143 4.35 7.56 -23.39
CA GLY A 143 3.17 8.40 -23.54
C GLY A 143 2.99 9.36 -22.37
N GLU A 144 1.81 9.95 -22.35
CA GLU A 144 1.35 10.81 -21.25
C GLU A 144 0.12 10.20 -20.60
N ILE A 145 -0.07 10.49 -19.32
CA ILE A 145 -1.22 10.10 -18.52
C ILE A 145 -1.59 11.24 -17.58
N GLU A 146 -2.88 11.41 -17.28
CA GLU A 146 -3.29 12.28 -16.18
C GLU A 146 -2.72 11.78 -14.87
N LEU A 147 -2.16 12.69 -14.07
CA LEU A 147 -1.47 12.37 -12.83
C LEU A 147 -1.97 13.29 -11.72
N PRO A 148 -3.16 13.00 -11.14
CA PRO A 148 -3.68 13.76 -10.01
C PRO A 148 -2.69 13.80 -8.84
N LEU A 149 -2.87 14.75 -7.92
CA LEU A 149 -1.93 14.96 -6.81
C LEU A 149 -1.88 13.79 -5.83
N ASP A 150 -2.90 12.97 -5.81
CA ASP A 150 -3.08 11.81 -4.93
C ASP A 150 -2.61 10.47 -5.54
N VAL A 151 -1.70 10.52 -6.52
CA VAL A 151 -1.03 9.33 -7.07
C VAL A 151 0.23 9.03 -6.27
N TYR A 152 0.33 7.80 -5.71
CA TYR A 152 1.31 7.45 -4.67
C TYR A 152 2.06 6.13 -4.89
N ASN A 153 2.53 5.88 -6.12
CA ASN A 153 3.42 4.72 -6.36
C ASN A 153 4.69 4.84 -5.51
N GLY A 154 5.09 3.76 -4.86
CA GLY A 154 6.26 3.71 -3.99
C GLY A 154 6.11 4.48 -2.66
N MET A 155 4.92 5.00 -2.33
CA MET A 155 4.71 5.89 -1.19
C MET A 155 3.77 5.35 -0.10
N PHE A 156 3.31 4.10 -0.17
CA PHE A 156 2.34 3.58 0.80
C PHE A 156 2.80 3.68 2.25
N ILE A 157 4.08 3.46 2.53
CA ILE A 157 4.64 3.60 3.89
C ILE A 157 4.40 5.00 4.42
N MET A 158 4.71 6.04 3.62
CA MET A 158 4.52 7.44 3.99
C MET A 158 3.04 7.78 4.16
N MET A 159 2.18 7.28 3.26
CA MET A 159 0.74 7.50 3.35
C MET A 159 0.17 6.93 4.63
N LEU A 160 0.43 5.65 4.92
CA LEU A 160 -0.09 4.98 6.12
C LEU A 160 0.38 5.63 7.41
N LYS A 161 1.60 6.14 7.48
CA LYS A 161 2.14 6.89 8.62
C LYS A 161 1.41 8.23 8.83
N ASN A 162 0.85 8.80 7.78
CA ASN A 162 0.25 10.12 7.80
C ASN A 162 -1.28 10.14 7.88
N LEU A 163 -1.94 8.97 7.80
CA LEU A 163 -3.38 8.90 7.97
C LEU A 163 -3.79 9.31 9.40
N PRO A 164 -4.88 10.08 9.56
CA PRO A 164 -5.47 10.30 10.86
C PRO A 164 -5.86 8.96 11.52
N LYS A 165 -5.72 8.87 12.84
CA LYS A 165 -6.06 7.66 13.57
C LYS A 165 -7.51 7.25 13.30
N GLY A 166 -7.71 6.03 12.80
CA GLY A 166 -9.04 5.48 12.48
C GLY A 166 -9.68 6.04 11.21
N ALA A 167 -9.01 6.92 10.47
CA ALA A 167 -9.53 7.41 9.19
C ALA A 167 -9.29 6.40 8.07
N ALA A 168 -10.29 6.27 7.20
CA ALA A 168 -10.17 5.62 5.92
C ALA A 168 -9.97 6.69 4.84
N GLU A 169 -9.07 6.42 3.90
CA GLU A 169 -8.77 7.32 2.78
C GLU A 169 -8.83 6.53 1.46
N THR A 170 -9.03 7.23 0.36
CA THR A 170 -8.88 6.66 -0.98
C THR A 170 -7.83 7.46 -1.73
N VAL A 171 -6.91 6.77 -2.38
CA VAL A 171 -5.82 7.37 -3.15
C VAL A 171 -5.72 6.70 -4.52
N HIS A 172 -4.90 7.24 -5.41
CA HIS A 172 -4.62 6.63 -6.69
C HIS A 172 -3.22 6.00 -6.74
N VAL A 173 -3.10 4.98 -7.59
CA VAL A 173 -1.82 4.42 -8.03
C VAL A 173 -1.86 4.16 -9.52
N LEU A 174 -0.71 4.14 -10.16
CA LEU A 174 -0.54 3.65 -11.53
C LEU A 174 -0.27 2.15 -11.49
N ALA A 175 -1.11 1.37 -12.15
CA ALA A 175 -0.84 -0.01 -12.49
C ALA A 175 -0.27 -0.08 -13.92
N PHE A 176 0.78 -0.86 -14.13
CA PHE A 176 1.50 -0.95 -15.39
C PHE A 176 1.20 -2.30 -16.07
N THR A 177 0.45 -2.28 -17.21
CA THR A 177 -0.03 -3.48 -17.92
C THR A 177 -0.26 -3.25 -19.41
N PRO A 178 0.68 -3.22 -20.28
CA PRO A 178 1.95 -2.51 -20.25
C PRO A 178 1.79 -0.99 -20.17
N LYS A 179 0.60 -0.44 -20.57
CA LYS A 179 0.29 0.98 -20.42
C LYS A 179 -0.13 1.28 -18.98
N PRO A 180 0.31 2.38 -18.38
CA PRO A 180 -0.15 2.77 -17.07
C PRO A 180 -1.65 3.06 -17.07
N THR A 181 -2.32 2.59 -16.02
CA THR A 181 -3.75 2.84 -15.77
C THR A 181 -3.91 3.33 -14.33
N LEU A 182 -4.68 4.40 -14.17
CA LEU A 182 -4.97 4.94 -12.85
C LEU A 182 -5.97 4.04 -12.12
N ILE A 183 -5.61 3.59 -10.92
CA ILE A 183 -6.44 2.72 -10.08
C ILE A 183 -6.61 3.38 -8.72
N GLN A 184 -7.84 3.39 -8.20
CA GLN A 184 -8.12 3.79 -6.84
C GLN A 184 -7.77 2.67 -5.85
N VAL A 185 -7.21 3.05 -4.70
CA VAL A 185 -6.93 2.15 -3.60
C VAL A 185 -7.54 2.73 -2.32
N ALA A 186 -8.45 1.98 -1.71
CA ALA A 186 -8.97 2.32 -0.39
C ALA A 186 -7.99 1.89 0.69
N LEU A 187 -7.63 2.80 1.58
CA LEU A 187 -6.77 2.59 2.75
C LEU A 187 -7.68 2.55 3.98
N THR A 188 -7.97 1.37 4.52
CA THR A 188 -8.95 1.19 5.59
C THR A 188 -8.32 0.61 6.84
N PRO A 189 -8.37 1.28 7.99
CA PRO A 189 -7.91 0.71 9.25
C PRO A 189 -8.83 -0.44 9.68
N GLN A 190 -8.26 -1.57 10.06
CA GLN A 190 -9.00 -2.73 10.58
C GLN A 190 -9.05 -2.74 12.11
N GLY A 191 -8.16 -2.02 12.77
CA GLY A 191 -8.10 -1.91 14.22
C GLY A 191 -6.68 -1.83 14.76
N ALA A 192 -6.59 -1.82 16.08
CA ALA A 192 -5.33 -1.85 16.80
C ALA A 192 -4.94 -3.31 17.08
N GLU A 193 -3.71 -3.65 16.74
CA GLU A 193 -3.08 -4.94 17.01
C GLU A 193 -1.82 -4.74 17.85
N THR A 194 -1.17 -5.82 18.25
CA THR A 194 0.11 -5.77 18.94
C THR A 194 1.08 -6.71 18.25
N VAL A 195 2.20 -6.17 17.83
CA VAL A 195 3.29 -6.93 17.21
C VAL A 195 4.47 -7.06 18.17
N SER A 196 5.26 -8.13 18.04
CA SER A 196 6.49 -8.30 18.79
C SER A 196 7.64 -7.62 18.06
N ALA A 197 8.34 -6.72 18.74
CA ALA A 197 9.56 -6.08 18.27
C ALA A 197 10.71 -6.47 19.23
N GLY A 198 11.37 -7.58 18.95
CA GLY A 198 12.25 -8.25 19.90
C GLY A 198 11.47 -8.74 21.12
N GLU A 199 11.89 -8.35 22.34
CA GLU A 199 11.21 -8.68 23.60
C GLU A 199 10.03 -7.75 23.94
N ARG A 200 9.84 -6.68 23.17
CA ARG A 200 8.79 -5.68 23.43
C ARG A 200 7.56 -5.96 22.58
N ARG A 201 6.39 -5.73 23.15
CA ARG A 201 5.11 -5.68 22.45
C ARG A 201 4.79 -4.22 22.09
N VAL A 202 4.56 -3.96 20.81
CA VAL A 202 4.34 -2.62 20.30
C VAL A 202 2.94 -2.55 19.69
N PRO A 203 2.11 -1.55 20.08
CA PRO A 203 0.80 -1.36 19.47
C PRO A 203 0.96 -0.85 18.05
N VAL A 204 0.20 -1.42 17.12
CA VAL A 204 0.16 -1.05 15.71
C VAL A 204 -1.27 -0.86 15.24
N THR A 205 -1.45 -0.07 14.20
CA THR A 205 -2.68 -0.06 13.42
C THR A 205 -2.47 -0.96 12.18
N HIS A 206 -3.37 -1.90 12.01
CA HIS A 206 -3.44 -2.72 10.81
C HIS A 206 -4.32 -2.00 9.78
N TYR A 207 -3.82 -1.83 8.56
CA TYR A 207 -4.52 -1.27 7.42
C TYR A 207 -4.70 -2.31 6.33
N VAL A 208 -5.87 -2.29 5.68
CA VAL A 208 -6.10 -2.99 4.42
C VAL A 208 -6.10 -1.96 3.29
N LEU A 209 -5.29 -2.22 2.28
CA LEU A 209 -5.19 -1.41 1.07
C LEU A 209 -5.87 -2.19 -0.05
N LYS A 210 -7.09 -1.78 -0.40
CA LYS A 210 -7.96 -2.51 -1.31
C LYS A 210 -8.06 -1.81 -2.66
N PRO A 211 -7.57 -2.41 -3.76
CA PRO A 211 -7.79 -1.88 -5.10
C PRO A 211 -9.28 -1.82 -5.44
N LYS A 212 -9.79 -0.63 -5.82
CA LYS A 212 -11.15 -0.42 -6.28
C LYS A 212 -11.20 -0.54 -7.80
N LEU A 213 -11.72 -1.62 -8.30
CA LEU A 213 -11.75 -1.89 -9.75
C LEU A 213 -12.92 -1.21 -10.48
N GLY A 214 -13.89 -0.62 -9.76
CA GLY A 214 -14.99 0.17 -10.28
C GLY A 214 -15.70 -0.43 -11.50
N LEU A 215 -16.00 0.41 -12.49
CA LEU A 215 -16.54 0.03 -13.80
C LEU A 215 -15.56 -0.78 -14.66
N LEU A 216 -14.28 -0.82 -14.27
CA LEU A 216 -13.21 -1.56 -14.95
C LEU A 216 -13.18 -3.05 -14.60
N ARG A 217 -14.16 -3.60 -13.87
CA ARG A 217 -14.15 -5.02 -13.44
C ARG A 217 -13.90 -6.00 -14.59
N GLY A 218 -14.49 -5.75 -15.77
CA GLY A 218 -14.24 -6.56 -16.97
C GLY A 218 -12.85 -6.33 -17.58
N ALA A 219 -12.39 -5.07 -17.62
CA ALA A 219 -11.05 -4.73 -18.11
C ALA A 219 -9.95 -5.13 -17.11
N ALA A 220 -10.21 -5.01 -15.81
CA ALA A 220 -9.29 -5.44 -14.77
C ALA A 220 -9.13 -6.97 -14.73
N ALA A 221 -10.20 -7.74 -14.93
CA ALA A 221 -10.08 -9.20 -15.08
C ALA A 221 -9.26 -9.58 -16.31
N ALA A 222 -9.36 -8.81 -17.42
CA ALA A 222 -8.53 -8.98 -18.60
C ALA A 222 -7.08 -8.52 -18.39
N LEU A 223 -6.87 -7.45 -17.59
CA LEU A 223 -5.55 -6.90 -17.29
C LEU A 223 -4.77 -7.73 -16.26
N PHE A 224 -5.46 -8.28 -15.25
CA PHE A 224 -4.81 -8.97 -14.11
C PHE A 224 -5.03 -10.49 -14.14
N GLY A 225 -5.85 -11.01 -15.05
CA GLY A 225 -6.22 -12.43 -15.11
C GLY A 225 -6.94 -12.95 -13.85
N LYS A 226 -6.90 -12.16 -12.75
CA LYS A 226 -7.52 -12.42 -11.46
C LYS A 226 -7.80 -11.08 -10.78
N THR A 227 -8.67 -11.07 -9.78
CA THR A 227 -8.84 -9.90 -8.90
C THR A 227 -7.53 -9.65 -8.14
N PRO A 228 -6.99 -8.42 -8.19
CA PRO A 228 -5.81 -8.08 -7.39
C PRO A 228 -6.07 -8.38 -5.91
N PRO A 229 -5.12 -8.98 -5.20
CA PRO A 229 -5.26 -9.20 -3.77
C PRO A 229 -5.25 -7.87 -3.02
N ASP A 230 -5.83 -7.89 -1.82
CA ASP A 230 -5.67 -6.81 -0.86
C ASP A 230 -4.22 -6.81 -0.34
N TYR A 231 -3.69 -5.62 -0.04
CA TYR A 231 -2.43 -5.47 0.69
C TYR A 231 -2.75 -5.22 2.17
N HIS A 232 -1.87 -5.66 3.04
CA HIS A 232 -1.99 -5.45 4.48
C HIS A 232 -0.77 -4.71 5.00
N GLY A 233 -0.97 -3.61 5.73
CA GLY A 233 0.12 -2.79 6.27
C GLY A 233 0.00 -2.60 7.77
N TRP A 234 1.13 -2.62 8.49
CA TRP A 234 1.20 -2.42 9.94
C TRP A 234 2.09 -1.23 10.26
N ILE A 235 1.51 -0.25 10.95
CA ILE A 235 2.18 0.99 11.37
C ILE A 235 2.12 1.09 12.88
N VAL A 236 3.24 1.35 13.54
CA VAL A 236 3.31 1.64 14.97
C VAL A 236 2.45 2.86 15.27
N THR A 237 1.55 2.72 16.25
CA THR A 237 0.67 3.79 16.72
C THR A 237 1.29 4.46 17.94
N ALA A 238 2.25 5.34 17.72
CA ALA A 238 2.91 6.13 18.73
C ALA A 238 2.86 7.62 18.34
N ASP A 239 3.46 8.49 19.14
CA ASP A 239 3.59 9.92 18.83
C ASP A 239 4.28 10.15 17.48
N LEU A 240 5.27 9.30 17.14
CA LEU A 240 5.88 9.20 15.83
C LEU A 240 5.58 7.84 15.24
N PRO A 241 4.76 7.77 14.19
CA PRO A 241 4.43 6.51 13.55
C PRO A 241 5.63 5.91 12.82
N ALA A 242 5.78 4.59 12.92
CA ALA A 242 6.86 3.86 12.26
C ALA A 242 6.32 2.67 11.47
N PHE A 243 6.96 2.39 10.34
CA PHE A 243 6.66 1.23 9.52
C PHE A 243 7.10 -0.07 10.21
N VAL A 244 6.27 -1.10 10.12
CA VAL A 244 6.56 -2.45 10.62
C VAL A 244 6.64 -3.44 9.48
N ALA A 245 5.54 -3.64 8.75
CA ALA A 245 5.45 -4.61 7.67
C ALA A 245 4.37 -4.26 6.65
N ILE A 246 4.51 -4.80 5.44
CA ILE A 246 3.45 -4.88 4.43
C ILE A 246 3.42 -6.30 3.85
N ASP A 247 2.22 -6.85 3.69
CA ASP A 247 1.94 -8.05 2.93
C ASP A 247 1.30 -7.65 1.60
N GLY A 248 1.86 -8.12 0.49
CA GLY A 248 1.33 -7.84 -0.84
C GLY A 248 2.26 -8.31 -1.95
N PRO A 249 1.78 -8.30 -3.20
CA PRO A 249 2.62 -8.63 -4.35
C PRO A 249 3.53 -7.44 -4.72
N LEU A 250 4.75 -7.72 -5.15
CA LEU A 250 5.66 -6.71 -5.72
C LEU A 250 5.42 -6.46 -7.22
N TYR A 251 4.58 -7.26 -7.89
CA TYR A 251 4.20 -7.08 -9.28
C TYR A 251 2.79 -7.60 -9.53
N THR A 252 2.17 -7.17 -10.61
CA THR A 252 0.81 -7.56 -10.98
C THR A 252 0.66 -9.07 -11.12
N GLY A 253 -0.27 -9.67 -10.35
CA GLY A 253 -0.50 -11.11 -10.34
C GLY A 253 0.58 -11.92 -9.61
N GLY A 254 1.53 -11.27 -8.97
CA GLY A 254 2.57 -11.90 -8.15
C GLY A 254 2.05 -12.55 -6.88
N PRO A 255 2.87 -13.36 -6.22
CA PRO A 255 2.53 -13.94 -4.93
C PRO A 255 2.50 -12.87 -3.83
N ILE A 256 1.76 -13.16 -2.76
CA ILE A 256 1.81 -12.36 -1.55
C ILE A 256 3.15 -12.63 -0.88
N TRP A 257 3.91 -11.56 -0.69
CA TRP A 257 5.14 -11.55 0.08
C TRP A 257 5.01 -10.59 1.25
N ARG A 258 5.70 -10.88 2.34
CA ARG A 258 5.84 -9.97 3.47
C ARG A 258 7.18 -9.29 3.41
N PHE A 259 7.20 -7.97 3.38
CA PHE A 259 8.41 -7.21 3.70
C PHE A 259 8.24 -6.46 5.01
N GLU A 260 9.25 -6.59 5.85
CA GLU A 260 9.21 -6.09 7.22
C GLU A 260 10.55 -5.49 7.63
N THR A 261 10.52 -4.53 8.56
CA THR A 261 11.74 -3.96 9.14
C THR A 261 12.50 -5.00 9.93
N THR A 262 13.83 -4.98 9.80
CA THR A 262 14.74 -5.83 10.56
C THR A 262 15.92 -5.02 11.10
N SER A 263 16.60 -5.57 12.10
CA SER A 263 17.87 -5.03 12.54
C SER A 263 19.00 -5.63 11.71
N PRO A 264 20.07 -4.87 11.40
CA PRO A 264 21.24 -5.41 10.74
C PRO A 264 21.83 -6.53 11.60
N ARG A 265 22.09 -7.68 10.99
CA ARG A 265 22.78 -8.77 11.66
C ARG A 265 24.29 -8.53 11.55
N GLY A 266 24.97 -8.48 12.69
CA GLY A 266 26.43 -8.54 12.69
C GLY A 266 26.94 -9.88 12.15
N PRO A 267 28.23 -9.96 11.75
CA PRO A 267 28.80 -11.22 11.31
C PRO A 267 28.61 -12.28 12.39
N GLU A 268 28.14 -13.48 11.99
CA GLU A 268 28.00 -14.60 12.91
C GLU A 268 29.34 -14.86 13.59
N ARG A 269 29.39 -14.70 14.91
CA ARG A 269 30.59 -15.10 15.64
C ARG A 269 30.70 -16.62 15.51
N PRO A 270 31.85 -17.14 15.04
CA PRO A 270 32.07 -18.58 15.02
C PRO A 270 31.75 -19.13 16.42
N ALA A 271 30.94 -20.18 16.51
CA ALA A 271 30.65 -20.83 17.75
C ALA A 271 32.00 -21.21 18.44
N ALA A 272 32.23 -20.69 19.64
CA ALA A 272 33.40 -21.04 20.38
C ALA A 272 33.41 -22.55 20.55
N ARG A 273 34.38 -23.24 19.93
CA ARG A 273 34.61 -24.66 20.13
C ARG A 273 34.95 -24.85 21.64
N ARG A 274 34.07 -25.49 22.34
CA ARG A 274 34.34 -26.01 23.73
C ARG A 274 35.14 -27.30 23.63
#